data_f344842c10f9b4500ea8e43fe30b7b11
#
_entry.id   f344842c10f9b4500ea8e43fe30b7b11
#
_cell.length_a   1.000
_cell.length_b   1.000
_cell.length_c   1.000
_cell.angle_alpha   90.00
_cell.angle_beta   90.00
_cell.angle_gamma   90.00
#
_symmetry.space_group_name_H-M   'P 1'
#
loop_
_entity.id
_entity.type
_entity.pdbx_description
1 polymer ?
#
loop_
_entity_poly.entity_id
_entity_poly.type
_entity_poly.pdbx_seq_one_letter_code
_entity_poly.pdbx_strand_id
1 'polypeptide(L)'
;MKIAVIGGGGVRSMFLAKSLAQSSLELGINQVIFMDNDPKKLNIYGKMAQQVAKRLQPALQLELTGDPVEAIKDADYIITTIRVGEDDMRIQDERVALNLGVLGQ
;
A
#
# COMPACT_ATOMS: atom_id res chain seq x y z
N MET A 1 -8.70 -10.31 3.82
CA MET A 1 -7.32 -10.04 4.23
C MET A 1 -7.03 -8.56 4.13
N LYS A 2 -6.42 -8.01 5.15
CA LYS A 2 -6.07 -6.59 5.22
C LYS A 2 -4.57 -6.42 5.04
N ILE A 3 -4.18 -5.51 4.15
CA ILE A 3 -2.78 -5.14 3.93
C ILE A 3 -2.58 -3.68 4.33
N ALA A 4 -1.58 -3.44 5.19
CA ALA A 4 -1.19 -2.09 5.57
C ALA A 4 0.06 -1.70 4.78
N VAL A 5 0.06 -0.52 4.19
CA VAL A 5 1.20 0.02 3.45
C VAL A 5 1.72 1.23 4.19
N ILE A 6 2.88 1.11 4.79
CA ILE A 6 3.53 2.20 5.53
C ILE A 6 4.40 2.98 4.56
N GLY A 7 4.15 4.28 4.44
CA GLY A 7 4.79 5.11 3.44
C GLY A 7 3.97 5.22 2.16
N GLY A 8 2.66 4.97 2.24
CA GLY A 8 1.79 4.89 1.08
C GLY A 8 1.42 6.22 0.43
N GLY A 9 1.94 7.34 0.93
CA GLY A 9 1.66 8.64 0.34
C GLY A 9 2.64 9.07 -0.74
N GLY A 10 3.56 8.22 -1.14
CA GLY A 10 4.55 8.56 -2.14
C GLY A 10 4.03 8.45 -3.57
N VAL A 11 4.87 8.90 -4.52
CA VAL A 11 4.54 8.86 -5.94
C VAL A 11 4.24 7.44 -6.41
N ARG A 12 4.91 6.46 -5.83
CA ARG A 12 4.75 5.06 -6.24
C ARG A 12 3.49 4.41 -5.70
N SER A 13 2.73 5.13 -4.88
CA SER A 13 1.51 4.57 -4.29
C SER A 13 0.50 4.14 -5.36
N MET A 14 0.43 4.85 -6.47
CA MET A 14 -0.48 4.49 -7.54
C MET A 14 -0.14 3.14 -8.17
N PHE A 15 1.15 2.88 -8.37
CA PHE A 15 1.58 1.60 -8.93
C PHE A 15 1.31 0.46 -7.96
N LEU A 16 1.56 0.69 -6.69
CA LEU A 16 1.28 -0.31 -5.67
C LEU A 16 -0.21 -0.57 -5.56
N ALA A 17 -1.02 0.47 -5.58
CA ALA A 17 -2.48 0.33 -5.56
C ALA A 17 -2.97 -0.47 -6.77
N LYS A 18 -2.41 -0.21 -7.93
CA LYS A 18 -2.76 -0.94 -9.14
C LYS A 18 -2.43 -2.44 -8.99
N SER A 19 -1.23 -2.73 -8.53
CA SER A 19 -0.80 -4.11 -8.34
C SER A 19 -1.67 -4.85 -7.33
N LEU A 20 -1.95 -4.20 -6.21
CA LEU A 20 -2.78 -4.81 -5.16
C LEU A 20 -4.21 -5.01 -5.63
N ALA A 21 -4.76 -4.05 -6.37
CA ALA A 21 -6.11 -4.17 -6.88
C ALA A 21 -6.22 -5.30 -7.90
N GLN A 22 -5.23 -5.41 -8.79
CA GLN A 22 -5.24 -6.46 -9.79
C GLN A 22 -5.10 -7.85 -9.18
N SER A 23 -4.40 -7.96 -8.05
CA SER A 23 -4.17 -9.22 -7.38
C SER A 23 -5.18 -9.50 -6.27
N SER A 24 -6.09 -8.57 -5.99
CA SER A 24 -6.93 -8.65 -4.80
C SER A 24 -7.82 -9.88 -4.78
N LEU A 25 -8.44 -10.23 -5.89
CA LEU A 25 -9.31 -11.40 -5.93
C LEU A 25 -8.50 -12.69 -5.76
N GLU A 26 -7.38 -12.77 -6.43
CA GLU A 26 -6.53 -13.96 -6.39
C GLU A 26 -5.95 -14.19 -5.00
N LEU A 27 -5.54 -13.10 -4.33
CA LEU A 27 -4.91 -13.18 -3.02
C LEU A 27 -5.90 -13.06 -1.87
N GLY A 28 -7.15 -12.76 -2.14
CA GLY A 28 -8.15 -12.58 -1.10
C GLY A 28 -8.00 -11.28 -0.34
N ILE A 29 -7.49 -10.24 -0.99
CA ILE A 29 -7.32 -8.93 -0.38
C ILE A 29 -8.63 -8.17 -0.47
N ASN A 30 -9.21 -7.81 0.67
CA ASN A 30 -10.43 -7.02 0.67
C ASN A 30 -10.26 -5.62 1.23
N GLN A 31 -9.15 -5.36 1.91
CA GLN A 31 -8.88 -4.06 2.51
C GLN A 31 -7.40 -3.73 2.40
N VAL A 32 -7.11 -2.51 1.97
CA VAL A 32 -5.75 -1.97 1.94
C VAL A 32 -5.79 -0.62 2.63
N ILE A 33 -4.83 -0.35 3.50
CA ILE A 33 -4.74 0.96 4.13
C ILE A 33 -3.35 1.53 3.88
N PHE A 34 -3.31 2.72 3.30
CA PHE A 34 -2.07 3.44 3.04
C PHE A 34 -1.85 4.45 4.15
N MET A 35 -0.70 4.36 4.81
CA MET A 35 -0.32 5.26 5.87
C MET A 35 0.88 6.10 5.43
N ASP A 36 0.83 7.39 5.69
CA ASP A 36 1.98 8.26 5.51
C ASP A 36 1.89 9.38 6.56
N ASN A 37 3.05 9.81 7.05
CA ASN A 37 3.10 10.91 8.01
C ASN A 37 3.06 12.29 7.32
N ASP A 38 3.05 12.34 6.00
CA ASP A 38 2.92 13.57 5.24
C ASP A 38 1.49 13.70 4.72
N PRO A 39 0.66 14.54 5.36
CA PRO A 39 -0.74 14.65 4.96
C PRO A 39 -0.93 15.23 3.57
N LYS A 40 0.00 16.06 3.10
CA LYS A 40 -0.11 16.64 1.77
C LYS A 40 0.09 15.57 0.70
N LYS A 41 1.12 14.74 0.85
CA LYS A 41 1.37 13.64 -0.08
C LYS A 41 0.24 12.64 -0.05
N LEU A 42 -0.22 12.32 1.13
CA LEU A 42 -1.32 11.38 1.29
C LEU A 42 -2.59 11.90 0.60
N ASN A 43 -2.85 13.19 0.75
CA ASN A 43 -4.03 13.81 0.14
C ASN A 43 -3.96 13.84 -1.39
N ILE A 44 -2.76 13.96 -1.95
CA ILE A 44 -2.59 14.01 -3.40
C ILE A 44 -2.46 12.60 -3.97
N TYR A 45 -1.38 11.91 -3.59
CA TYR A 45 -1.06 10.61 -4.19
C TYR A 45 -1.93 9.48 -3.63
N GLY A 46 -2.29 9.57 -2.36
CA GLY A 46 -3.17 8.58 -1.77
C GLY A 46 -4.55 8.57 -2.39
N LYS A 47 -5.10 9.76 -2.66
CA LYS A 47 -6.41 9.85 -3.31
C LYS A 47 -6.36 9.35 -4.74
N MET A 48 -5.26 9.61 -5.44
CA MET A 48 -5.07 9.07 -6.78
C MET A 48 -5.00 7.54 -6.74
N ALA A 49 -4.33 7.00 -5.74
CA ALA A 49 -4.26 5.56 -5.54
C ALA A 49 -5.64 4.97 -5.27
N GLN A 50 -6.46 5.64 -4.47
CA GLN A 50 -7.83 5.22 -4.23
C GLN A 50 -8.65 5.16 -5.51
N GLN A 51 -8.49 6.14 -6.38
CA GLN A 51 -9.21 6.17 -7.65
C GLN A 51 -8.77 5.05 -8.56
N VAL A 52 -7.49 4.78 -8.62
CA VAL A 52 -6.96 3.68 -9.43
C VAL A 52 -7.51 2.34 -8.93
N ALA A 53 -7.46 2.12 -7.62
CA ALA A 53 -7.95 0.88 -7.05
C ALA A 53 -9.45 0.72 -7.29
N LYS A 54 -10.21 1.78 -7.14
CA LYS A 54 -11.65 1.74 -7.32
C LYS A 54 -12.03 1.39 -8.76
N ARG A 55 -11.27 1.88 -9.73
CA ARG A 55 -11.52 1.56 -11.13
C ARG A 55 -11.23 0.10 -11.45
N LEU A 56 -10.14 -0.42 -10.89
CA LEU A 56 -9.69 -1.77 -11.19
C LEU A 56 -10.45 -2.82 -10.41
N GLN A 57 -10.78 -2.52 -9.17
CA GLN A 57 -11.49 -3.46 -8.30
C GLN A 57 -12.37 -2.69 -7.33
N PRO A 58 -13.64 -2.42 -7.71
CA PRO A 58 -14.54 -1.64 -6.84
C PRO A 58 -14.79 -2.27 -5.49
N ALA A 59 -14.66 -3.59 -5.37
CA ALA A 59 -14.90 -4.28 -4.12
C ALA A 59 -13.75 -4.11 -3.13
N LEU A 60 -12.56 -3.70 -3.60
CA LEU A 60 -11.43 -3.49 -2.74
C LEU A 60 -11.58 -2.15 -2.02
N GLN A 61 -11.46 -2.17 -0.69
CA GLN A 61 -11.47 -0.96 0.11
C GLN A 61 -10.05 -0.48 0.31
N LEU A 62 -9.73 0.69 -0.23
CA LEU A 62 -8.43 1.32 -0.03
C LEU A 62 -8.64 2.58 0.78
N GLU A 63 -8.08 2.59 1.98
CA GLU A 63 -8.21 3.70 2.93
C GLU A 63 -6.89 4.41 3.12
N LEU A 64 -6.96 5.65 3.63
CA LEU A 64 -5.79 6.48 3.89
C LEU A 64 -5.77 6.87 5.36
N THR A 65 -4.61 6.88 5.97
CA THR A 65 -4.47 7.32 7.35
C THR A 65 -3.09 7.93 7.61
N GLY A 66 -3.02 8.85 8.55
CA GLY A 66 -1.74 9.37 9.04
C GLY A 66 -1.27 8.67 10.31
N ASP A 67 -2.03 7.71 10.82
CA ASP A 67 -1.75 7.03 12.07
C ASP A 67 -1.21 5.63 11.80
N PRO A 68 0.07 5.36 12.12
CA PRO A 68 0.64 4.05 11.88
C PRO A 68 -0.02 2.96 12.73
N VAL A 69 -0.48 3.28 13.93
CA VAL A 69 -1.14 2.28 14.78
C VAL A 69 -2.45 1.85 14.15
N GLU A 70 -3.23 2.80 13.64
CA GLU A 70 -4.46 2.49 12.95
C GLU A 70 -4.22 1.64 11.71
N ALA A 71 -3.13 1.97 10.98
CA ALA A 71 -2.82 1.24 9.76
C ALA A 71 -2.50 -0.23 10.03
N ILE A 72 -1.71 -0.51 11.05
CA ILE A 72 -1.25 -1.88 11.30
C ILE A 72 -2.23 -2.69 12.14
N LYS A 73 -3.23 -2.04 12.73
CA LYS A 73 -4.20 -2.75 13.55
C LYS A 73 -4.96 -3.78 12.71
N ASP A 74 -4.93 -5.01 13.16
CA ASP A 74 -5.60 -6.13 12.48
C ASP A 74 -5.13 -6.39 11.06
N ALA A 75 -3.97 -5.84 10.68
CA ALA A 75 -3.40 -6.09 9.36
C ALA A 75 -2.81 -7.50 9.30
N ASP A 76 -3.13 -8.21 8.23
CA ASP A 76 -2.56 -9.53 8.00
C ASP A 76 -1.14 -9.42 7.49
N TYR A 77 -0.85 -8.41 6.66
CA TYR A 77 0.48 -8.16 6.14
C TYR A 77 0.79 -6.68 6.15
N ILE A 78 2.07 -6.35 6.33
CA ILE A 78 2.55 -4.97 6.38
C ILE A 78 3.63 -4.79 5.32
N ILE A 79 3.42 -3.82 4.44
CA ILE A 79 4.39 -3.46 3.41
C ILE A 79 4.97 -2.11 3.79
N THR A 80 6.30 -2.01 3.82
CA THR A 80 6.97 -0.74 4.10
C THR A 80 7.65 -0.22 2.85
N THR A 81 7.40 1.05 2.54
CA THR A 81 7.97 1.71 1.38
C THR A 81 8.69 2.99 1.78
N ILE A 82 9.39 2.93 2.92
CA ILE A 82 10.08 4.09 3.47
C ILE A 82 11.24 4.46 2.56
N ARG A 83 11.31 5.74 2.21
CA ARG A 83 12.41 6.25 1.40
C ARG A 83 13.53 6.73 2.27
N VAL A 84 14.73 6.23 2.00
CA VAL A 84 15.94 6.73 2.66
C VAL A 84 16.84 7.40 1.62
N GLY A 85 16.74 6.98 0.37
CA GLY A 85 17.50 7.53 -0.74
C GLY A 85 17.10 6.81 -2.01
N GLU A 86 17.54 7.30 -3.17
CA GLU A 86 17.10 6.72 -4.43
C GLU A 86 17.55 5.27 -4.60
N ASP A 87 18.80 5.00 -4.25
CA ASP A 87 19.32 3.63 -4.33
C ASP A 87 18.63 2.72 -3.33
N ASP A 88 18.43 3.24 -2.13
CA ASP A 88 17.74 2.49 -1.09
C ASP A 88 16.30 2.22 -1.48
N MET A 89 15.67 3.16 -2.18
CA MET A 89 14.31 3.00 -2.62
C MET A 89 14.16 1.80 -3.54
N ARG A 90 15.12 1.60 -4.44
CA ARG A 90 15.08 0.45 -5.33
C ARG A 90 15.22 -0.86 -4.57
N ILE A 91 16.12 -0.89 -3.61
CA ILE A 91 16.32 -2.06 -2.76
C ILE A 91 15.07 -2.34 -1.94
N GLN A 92 14.44 -1.30 -1.45
CA GLN A 92 13.22 -1.46 -0.67
C GLN A 92 12.07 -2.01 -1.49
N ASP A 93 11.97 -1.61 -2.75
CA ASP A 93 10.95 -2.15 -3.63
C ASP A 93 11.13 -3.66 -3.80
N GLU A 94 12.37 -4.10 -3.94
CA GLU A 94 12.66 -5.52 -4.03
C GLU A 94 12.30 -6.26 -2.74
N ARG A 95 12.60 -5.65 -1.61
CA ARG A 95 12.24 -6.23 -0.31
C ARG A 95 10.73 -6.34 -0.13
N VAL A 96 10.01 -5.33 -0.57
CA VAL A 96 8.56 -5.36 -0.50
C VAL A 96 8.04 -6.54 -1.29
N ALA A 97 8.54 -6.74 -2.49
CA ALA A 97 8.12 -7.87 -3.31
C ALA A 97 8.47 -9.20 -2.66
N LEU A 98 9.67 -9.31 -2.10
CA LEU A 98 10.09 -10.53 -1.41
C LEU A 98 9.25 -10.80 -0.17
N ASN A 99 9.02 -9.76 0.63
CA ASN A 99 8.22 -9.90 1.83
C ASN A 99 6.81 -10.34 1.51
N LEU A 100 6.23 -9.77 0.47
CA LEU A 100 4.89 -10.15 0.05
C LEU A 100 4.86 -11.61 -0.40
N GLY A 101 5.88 -12.05 -1.10
CA GLY A 101 6.00 -13.44 -1.49
C GLY A 101 6.16 -14.39 -0.32
N VAL A 102 6.99 -14.01 0.63
CA VAL A 102 7.20 -14.82 1.84
C VAL A 102 5.95 -14.85 2.69
N LEU A 103 5.32 -13.71 2.88
CA LEU A 103 4.10 -13.62 3.68
C LEU A 103 2.92 -14.31 3.00
N GLY A 104 2.94 -14.38 1.69
CA GLY A 104 1.91 -15.06 0.95
C GLY A 104 2.01 -16.58 1.01
N GLN A 105 3.06 -17.07 1.59
CA GLN A 105 3.22 -18.50 1.78
C GLN A 105 2.48 -18.97 3.02
#